data_93f82e9b6e8126abbdef306f7890d007
#
_entry.id   93f82e9b6e8126abbdef306f7890d007
#
_cell.length_a   1.000
_cell.length_b   1.000
_cell.length_c   1.000
_cell.angle_alpha   90.00
_cell.angle_beta   90.00
_cell.angle_gamma   90.00
#
_symmetry.space_group_name_H-M   'P 1'
#
loop_
_entity.id
_entity.type
_entity.pdbx_description
1 polymer ?
#
loop_
_entity_poly.entity_id
_entity_poly.type
_entity_poly.pdbx_seq_one_letter_code
_entity_poly.pdbx_strand_id
1 'polypeptide(L)'
;VIAYDDFAKVDMRVGRIVAVEAFPEARKPAWKLRVDFGPEIGVKRSSAQITNYSREELEGRLVVAVVNFPPRQIGPVMSEVLVLGAGDEQGRVILLKPSSDVPLGSRIY
;
A
#
# COMPACT_ATOMS: atom_id res chain seq x y z
N VAL A 1 -10.71 -23.33 3.34
CA VAL A 1 -11.43 -22.57 4.39
C VAL A 1 -10.47 -22.22 5.50
N ILE A 2 -10.53 -20.98 5.98
CA ILE A 2 -9.72 -20.50 7.09
C ILE A 2 -10.62 -20.17 8.29
N ALA A 3 -10.01 -20.09 9.48
CA ALA A 3 -10.68 -19.62 10.67
C ALA A 3 -10.50 -18.09 10.79
N TYR A 4 -11.33 -17.45 11.60
CA TYR A 4 -11.22 -16.02 11.86
C TYR A 4 -9.82 -15.66 12.42
N ASP A 5 -9.26 -16.52 13.27
CA ASP A 5 -7.93 -16.29 13.85
C ASP A 5 -6.83 -16.19 12.79
N ASP A 6 -6.99 -16.85 11.66
CA ASP A 6 -6.04 -16.74 10.54
C ASP A 6 -6.10 -15.34 9.93
N PHE A 7 -7.29 -14.78 9.75
CA PHE A 7 -7.47 -13.42 9.29
C PHE A 7 -6.92 -12.41 10.32
N ALA A 8 -7.16 -12.66 11.60
CA ALA A 8 -6.73 -11.76 12.67
C ALA A 8 -5.21 -11.61 12.77
N LYS A 9 -4.44 -12.57 12.23
CA LYS A 9 -2.98 -12.49 12.17
C LYS A 9 -2.49 -11.47 11.15
N VAL A 10 -3.30 -11.14 10.14
CA VAL A 10 -2.94 -10.17 9.11
C VAL A 10 -3.34 -8.79 9.60
N ASP A 11 -2.37 -7.90 9.76
CA ASP A 11 -2.64 -6.54 10.24
C ASP A 11 -2.74 -5.60 9.03
N MET A 12 -3.98 -5.26 8.66
CA MET A 12 -4.26 -4.33 7.57
C MET A 12 -4.69 -2.99 8.14
N ARG A 13 -4.09 -1.93 7.63
CA ARG A 13 -4.35 -0.56 8.10
C ARG A 13 -4.63 0.37 6.95
N VAL A 14 -5.38 1.43 7.24
CA VAL A 14 -5.60 2.53 6.31
C VAL A 14 -4.45 3.51 6.44
N GLY A 15 -3.88 3.91 5.31
CA GLY A 15 -2.84 4.93 5.26
C GLY A 15 -3.09 5.92 4.14
N ARG A 16 -2.36 7.04 4.16
CA ARG A 16 -2.41 8.05 3.11
C ARG A 16 -1.08 8.10 2.40
N ILE A 17 -1.11 8.06 1.07
CA ILE A 17 0.10 8.24 0.27
C ILE A 17 0.55 9.69 0.39
N VAL A 18 1.75 9.91 0.92
CA VAL A 18 2.28 11.26 1.16
C VAL A 18 3.45 11.60 0.22
N ALA A 19 4.03 10.60 -0.45
CA ALA A 19 5.07 10.84 -1.46
C ALA A 19 5.02 9.75 -2.53
N VAL A 20 5.27 10.14 -3.77
CA VAL A 20 5.28 9.26 -4.95
C VAL A 20 6.52 9.59 -5.76
N GLU A 21 7.39 8.61 -5.98
CA GLU A 21 8.60 8.79 -6.77
C GLU A 21 8.72 7.71 -7.83
N ALA A 22 9.31 8.05 -8.97
CA ALA A 22 9.61 7.08 -10.01
C ALA A 22 10.60 6.04 -9.49
N PHE A 23 10.48 4.80 -10.00
CA PHE A 23 11.38 3.71 -9.63
C PHE A 23 12.03 3.13 -10.89
N PRO A 24 13.01 3.83 -11.47
CA PRO A 24 13.61 3.40 -12.73
C PRO A 24 14.40 2.09 -12.61
N GLU A 25 14.88 1.73 -11.43
CA GLU A 25 15.65 0.50 -11.20
C GLU A 25 14.76 -0.75 -11.08
N ALA A 26 13.45 -0.60 -10.99
CA ALA A 26 12.55 -1.74 -10.91
C ALA A 26 12.49 -2.48 -12.26
N ARG A 27 12.41 -3.82 -12.22
CA ARG A 27 12.28 -4.63 -13.44
C ARG A 27 11.01 -4.34 -14.21
N LYS A 28 9.92 -4.11 -13.49
CA LYS A 28 8.62 -3.74 -14.05
C LYS A 28 8.29 -2.33 -13.61
N PRO A 29 7.59 -1.55 -14.45
CA PRO A 29 7.20 -0.20 -14.06
C PRO A 29 6.51 -0.17 -12.70
N ALA A 30 6.99 0.70 -11.82
CA ALA A 30 6.50 0.81 -10.46
C ALA A 30 6.71 2.22 -9.93
N TRP A 31 5.96 2.56 -8.88
CA TRP A 31 6.17 3.77 -8.09
C TRP A 31 6.77 3.41 -6.75
N LYS A 32 7.68 4.25 -6.25
CA LYS A 32 8.09 4.22 -4.85
C LYS A 32 7.14 5.11 -4.07
N LEU A 33 6.59 4.57 -3.00
CA LEU A 33 5.59 5.27 -2.20
C LEU A 33 6.07 5.45 -0.77
N ARG A 34 5.64 6.55 -0.15
CA ARG A 34 5.64 6.72 1.29
C ARG A 34 4.20 6.84 1.73
N VAL A 35 3.82 6.04 2.71
CA VAL A 35 2.43 5.96 3.19
C VAL A 35 2.42 6.25 4.68
N ASP A 36 1.59 7.21 5.07
CA ASP A 36 1.43 7.62 6.46
C ASP A 36 0.27 6.85 7.10
N PHE A 37 0.58 6.08 8.14
CA PHE A 37 -0.40 5.29 8.89
C PHE A 37 -0.71 5.91 10.25
N GLY A 38 -0.41 7.17 10.45
CA GLY A 38 -0.67 7.85 11.71
C GLY A 38 0.48 7.73 12.71
N PRO A 39 0.35 8.34 13.89
CA PRO A 39 1.48 8.49 14.81
C PRO A 39 1.98 7.19 15.45
N GLU A 40 1.14 6.16 15.55
CA GLU A 40 1.56 4.88 16.14
C GLU A 40 2.46 4.07 15.21
N ILE A 41 2.05 3.95 13.95
CA ILE A 41 2.77 3.14 12.96
C ILE A 41 3.78 3.99 12.20
N GLY A 42 3.41 5.24 11.93
CA GLY A 42 4.27 6.19 11.23
C GLY A 42 4.22 6.03 9.72
N VAL A 43 5.22 6.63 9.06
CA VAL A 43 5.35 6.61 7.60
C VAL A 43 6.19 5.41 7.19
N LYS A 44 5.66 4.63 6.25
CA LYS A 44 6.32 3.42 5.74
C LYS A 44 6.56 3.53 4.24
N ARG A 45 7.61 2.86 3.77
CA ARG A 45 7.97 2.80 2.36
C ARG A 45 7.34 1.58 1.71
N SER A 46 6.95 1.75 0.45
CA SER A 46 6.44 0.64 -0.36
C SER A 46 6.84 0.84 -1.82
N SER A 47 6.90 -0.25 -2.56
CA SER A 47 7.00 -0.22 -4.00
C SER A 47 5.78 -0.94 -4.57
N ALA A 48 5.12 -0.33 -5.56
CA ALA A 48 3.91 -0.89 -6.12
C ALA A 48 3.86 -0.71 -7.63
N GLN A 49 3.44 -1.79 -8.33
CA GLN A 49 3.29 -1.80 -9.79
C GLN A 49 1.94 -1.21 -10.19
N ILE A 50 1.77 0.07 -9.92
CA ILE A 50 0.51 0.80 -10.12
C ILE A 50 0.69 2.00 -11.04
N THR A 51 1.50 1.86 -12.08
CA THR A 51 1.79 2.96 -13.02
C THR A 51 0.61 3.28 -13.95
N ASN A 52 -0.51 2.55 -13.84
CA ASN A 52 -1.79 2.97 -14.40
C ASN A 52 -2.38 4.19 -13.68
N TYR A 53 -1.86 4.54 -12.51
CA TYR A 53 -2.17 5.79 -11.82
C TYR A 53 -1.06 6.81 -12.09
N SER A 54 -1.44 8.07 -12.29
CA SER A 54 -0.48 9.16 -12.31
C SER A 54 -0.03 9.50 -10.88
N ARG A 55 1.07 10.24 -10.78
CA ARG A 55 1.53 10.75 -9.48
C ARG A 55 0.43 11.57 -8.79
N GLU A 56 -0.24 12.43 -9.54
CA GLU A 56 -1.29 13.31 -9.02
C GLU A 56 -2.49 12.54 -8.49
N GLU A 57 -2.82 11.42 -9.14
CA GLU A 57 -3.91 10.54 -8.67
C GLU A 57 -3.55 9.82 -7.37
N LEU A 58 -2.27 9.56 -7.15
CA LEU A 58 -1.79 8.81 -5.98
C LEU A 58 -1.53 9.71 -4.78
N GLU A 59 -0.98 10.91 -4.98
CA GLU A 59 -0.65 11.81 -3.89
C GLU A 59 -1.91 12.20 -3.11
N GLY A 60 -1.87 11.97 -1.79
CA GLY A 60 -3.01 12.25 -0.90
C GLY A 60 -4.07 11.18 -0.86
N ARG A 61 -3.93 10.11 -1.64
CA ARG A 61 -4.93 9.05 -1.71
C ARG A 61 -4.87 8.13 -0.50
N LEU A 62 -6.03 7.75 0.03
CA LEU A 62 -6.10 6.70 1.04
C LEU A 62 -5.91 5.34 0.37
N VAL A 63 -5.22 4.45 1.07
CA VAL A 63 -4.99 3.07 0.66
C VAL A 63 -5.16 2.15 1.84
N VAL A 64 -5.28 0.85 1.56
CA VAL A 64 -5.25 -0.21 2.58
C VAL A 64 -3.97 -1.00 2.36
N ALA A 65 -3.22 -1.25 3.42
CA ALA A 65 -1.98 -2.01 3.32
C ALA A 65 -1.82 -2.99 4.47
N VAL A 66 -1.14 -4.10 4.20
CA VAL A 66 -0.69 -5.02 5.24
C VAL A 66 0.61 -4.48 5.82
N VAL A 67 0.65 -4.30 7.13
CA VAL A 67 1.76 -3.61 7.79
C VAL A 67 2.65 -4.54 8.63
N ASN A 68 2.31 -5.82 8.73
CA ASN A 68 3.06 -6.75 9.59
C ASN A 68 3.78 -7.88 8.84
N PHE A 69 4.07 -7.70 7.56
CA PHE A 69 5.05 -8.55 6.87
C PHE A 69 6.47 -8.07 7.19
N PRO A 70 7.46 -8.98 7.17
CA PRO A 70 8.85 -8.55 7.19
C PRO A 70 9.15 -7.64 5.99
N PRO A 71 9.97 -6.61 6.15
CA PRO A 71 10.37 -5.77 5.01
C PRO A 71 11.02 -6.61 3.90
N ARG A 72 10.75 -6.25 2.64
CA ARG A 72 11.24 -6.96 1.46
C ARG A 72 12.14 -6.04 0.65
N GLN A 73 13.34 -6.54 0.31
CA GLN A 73 14.27 -5.83 -0.55
C GLN A 73 13.79 -5.91 -2.00
N ILE A 74 13.59 -4.76 -2.65
CA ILE A 74 13.22 -4.66 -4.06
C ILE A 74 14.23 -3.70 -4.71
N GLY A 75 15.25 -4.26 -5.38
CA GLY A 75 16.37 -3.47 -5.88
C GLY A 75 17.03 -2.69 -4.73
N PRO A 76 17.22 -1.38 -4.86
CA PRO A 76 17.81 -0.55 -3.80
C PRO A 76 16.81 -0.13 -2.73
N VAL A 77 15.54 -0.53 -2.84
CA VAL A 77 14.45 -0.05 -1.97
C VAL A 77 13.97 -1.16 -1.06
N MET A 78 13.78 -0.84 0.22
CA MET A 78 13.15 -1.73 1.19
C MET A 78 11.65 -1.43 1.23
N SER A 79 10.83 -2.40 0.80
CA SER A 79 9.37 -2.29 0.89
C SER A 79 8.92 -2.83 2.25
N GLU A 80 8.31 -1.97 3.05
CA GLU A 80 7.95 -2.28 4.44
C GLU A 80 6.51 -2.73 4.59
N VAL A 81 5.64 -2.34 3.65
CA VAL A 81 4.22 -2.68 3.69
C VAL A 81 3.75 -3.14 2.32
N LEU A 82 2.65 -3.88 2.29
CA LEU A 82 2.01 -4.33 1.04
C LEU A 82 0.74 -3.55 0.82
N VAL A 83 0.74 -2.65 -0.16
CA VAL A 83 -0.46 -1.91 -0.57
C VAL A 83 -1.36 -2.85 -1.35
N LEU A 84 -2.64 -2.88 -1.01
CA LEU A 84 -3.60 -3.85 -1.56
C LEU A 84 -4.38 -3.27 -2.72
N GLY A 85 -4.70 -4.14 -3.67
CA GLY A 85 -5.53 -3.82 -4.80
C GLY A 85 -6.14 -5.07 -5.41
N ALA A 86 -7.04 -4.87 -6.36
CA ALA A 86 -7.66 -5.95 -7.14
C ALA A 86 -7.32 -5.74 -8.61
N GLY A 87 -7.22 -6.84 -9.37
CA GLY A 87 -6.99 -6.75 -10.81
C GLY A 87 -8.28 -6.48 -11.56
N ASP A 88 -8.25 -5.54 -12.52
CA ASP A 88 -9.36 -5.35 -13.43
C ASP A 88 -9.26 -6.32 -14.63
N GLU A 89 -10.16 -6.18 -15.59
CA GLU A 89 -10.21 -7.09 -16.77
C GLU A 89 -8.95 -6.99 -17.63
N GLN A 90 -8.24 -5.87 -17.59
CA GLN A 90 -7.00 -5.68 -18.33
C GLN A 90 -5.75 -6.02 -17.51
N GLY A 91 -5.93 -6.53 -16.28
CA GLY A 91 -4.83 -6.86 -15.39
C GLY A 91 -4.20 -5.67 -14.69
N ARG A 92 -4.82 -4.49 -14.74
CA ARG A 92 -4.36 -3.32 -14.01
C ARG A 92 -4.76 -3.43 -12.55
N VAL A 93 -3.90 -2.96 -11.67
CA VAL A 93 -4.19 -2.98 -10.22
C VAL A 93 -5.07 -1.80 -9.88
N ILE A 94 -6.22 -2.08 -9.28
CA ILE A 94 -7.15 -1.06 -8.78
C ILE A 94 -7.03 -1.05 -7.26
N LEU A 95 -6.62 0.08 -6.71
CA LEU A 95 -6.32 0.22 -5.28
C LEU A 95 -7.59 0.17 -4.43
N LEU A 96 -7.46 -0.44 -3.26
CA LEU A 96 -8.53 -0.45 -2.27
C LEU A 96 -8.43 0.78 -1.38
N LYS A 97 -9.58 1.31 -1.01
CA LYS A 97 -9.67 2.38 -0.01
C LYS A 97 -11.04 2.29 0.69
N PRO A 98 -11.18 2.83 1.90
CA PRO A 98 -12.52 2.94 2.50
C PRO A 98 -13.37 3.92 1.70
N SER A 99 -14.69 3.71 1.70
CA SER A 99 -15.62 4.56 0.95
C SER A 99 -15.76 5.98 1.53
N SER A 100 -15.33 6.18 2.76
CA SER A 100 -15.28 7.48 3.43
C SER A 100 -13.96 7.59 4.19
N ASP A 101 -13.57 8.81 4.52
CA ASP A 101 -12.35 9.02 5.29
C ASP A 101 -12.49 8.43 6.69
N VAL A 102 -11.41 7.79 7.13
CA VAL A 102 -11.24 7.27 8.48
C VAL A 102 -9.89 7.73 9.01
N PRO A 103 -9.66 7.73 10.32
CA PRO A 103 -8.35 8.09 10.85
C PRO A 103 -7.25 7.21 10.30
N LEU A 104 -6.07 7.80 10.02
CA LEU A 104 -4.92 7.04 9.56
C LEU A 104 -4.51 6.03 10.64
N GLY A 105 -4.20 4.81 10.21
CA GLY A 105 -3.89 3.70 11.10
C GLY A 105 -5.12 2.89 11.51
N SER A 106 -6.31 3.25 11.05
CA SER A 106 -7.52 2.45 11.33
C SER A 106 -7.35 1.03 10.81
N ARG A 107 -7.64 0.06 11.67
CA ARG A 107 -7.48 -1.36 11.33
C ARG A 107 -8.69 -1.86 10.53
N ILE A 108 -8.41 -2.70 9.54
CA ILE A 108 -9.42 -3.42 8.78
C ILE A 108 -9.84 -4.66 9.59
N TYR A 109 -11.12 -4.87 9.67
CA TYR A 109 -11.66 -6.02 10.40
C TYR A 109 -12.94 -6.55 9.77
#